data_07e0efbc9d45959c4cc8e92f2ec223de
#
_entry.id   07e0efbc9d45959c4cc8e92f2ec223de
#
_cell.length_a   1.000
_cell.length_b   1.000
_cell.length_c   1.000
_cell.angle_alpha   90.00
_cell.angle_beta   90.00
_cell.angle_gamma   90.00
#
_symmetry.space_group_name_H-M   'P 1'
#
loop_
_entity.id
_entity.type
_entity.pdbx_description
1 polymer ?
#
loop_
_entity_poly.entity_id
_entity_poly.type
_entity_poly.pdbx_seq_one_letter_code
_entity_poly.pdbx_strand_id
1 'polypeptide(L)'
;NEAAEQPSGGFGGSAPVDMSFTAYVNGDNYYAWEFSATQDFSTVDAIYAERQLAYSFKNEGTTYVRLHAYNDYCERDTVFEISVGESKLEAPNVFSPYGSPGVNDEWKVAYKSIVEFKCWIFNRWGEQIYHYQDPSGGWDGRYHGKLVPPGVYYYVIEARGADGQKYKLKGHINILRSKNK
;
A
#
# COMPACT_ATOMS: atom_id res chain seq x y z
N ASN A 1 -3.15 11.25 -36.77
CA ASN A 1 -3.21 9.91 -36.16
C ASN A 1 -1.99 9.72 -35.26
N GLU A 2 -1.98 10.34 -34.10
CA GLU A 2 -0.98 10.06 -33.08
C GLU A 2 -1.50 8.89 -32.26
N ALA A 3 -0.85 7.74 -32.40
CA ALA A 3 -0.97 6.66 -31.44
C ALA A 3 -0.41 7.20 -30.13
N ALA A 4 -1.23 7.19 -29.07
CA ALA A 4 -0.75 7.52 -27.74
C ALA A 4 0.37 6.53 -27.40
N GLU A 5 1.59 7.03 -27.23
CA GLU A 5 2.72 6.23 -26.76
C GLU A 5 2.34 5.66 -25.38
N GLN A 6 2.27 4.33 -25.32
CA GLN A 6 2.22 3.66 -24.02
C GLN A 6 3.53 3.99 -23.28
N PRO A 7 3.46 4.44 -22.02
CA PRO A 7 4.67 4.58 -21.24
C PRO A 7 5.34 3.20 -21.13
N SER A 8 6.60 3.13 -21.51
CA SER A 8 7.44 1.92 -21.52
C SER A 8 7.88 1.47 -20.12
N GLY A 9 6.98 1.53 -19.14
CA GLY A 9 7.15 1.05 -17.79
C GLY A 9 5.83 0.52 -17.30
N GLY A 10 5.79 -0.73 -16.86
CA GLY A 10 4.59 -1.33 -16.26
C GLY A 10 4.11 -0.49 -15.09
N PHE A 11 2.80 -0.44 -14.90
CA PHE A 11 2.20 0.16 -13.72
C PHE A 11 2.36 -0.78 -12.53
N GLY A 12 2.51 -0.22 -11.32
CA GLY A 12 2.59 -1.09 -10.14
C GLY A 12 3.14 -0.39 -8.92
N GLY A 13 3.38 -1.15 -7.89
CA GLY A 13 3.91 -0.63 -6.63
C GLY A 13 3.67 -1.54 -5.44
N SER A 14 3.59 -0.90 -4.27
CA SER A 14 3.19 -1.55 -3.02
C SER A 14 1.68 -1.66 -2.94
N ALA A 15 1.16 -2.80 -2.53
CA ALA A 15 -0.27 -2.97 -2.27
C ALA A 15 -0.74 -2.12 -1.06
N PRO A 16 -1.98 -1.61 -1.10
CA PRO A 16 -2.87 -1.65 -2.25
C PRO A 16 -2.42 -0.70 -3.36
N VAL A 17 -2.51 -1.13 -4.62
CA VAL A 17 -2.29 -0.26 -5.79
C VAL A 17 -3.66 0.17 -6.31
N ASP A 18 -4.01 1.42 -6.08
CA ASP A 18 -5.27 2.00 -6.53
C ASP A 18 -5.12 2.60 -7.92
N MET A 19 -5.94 2.15 -8.86
CA MET A 19 -5.91 2.57 -10.26
C MET A 19 -7.28 3.07 -10.70
N SER A 20 -7.28 4.06 -11.58
CA SER A 20 -8.49 4.54 -12.27
C SER A 20 -8.32 4.36 -13.77
N PHE A 21 -9.20 3.60 -14.37
CA PHE A 21 -9.23 3.33 -15.81
C PHE A 21 -10.36 4.12 -16.45
N THR A 22 -10.09 4.76 -17.58
CA THR A 22 -11.11 5.51 -18.33
C THR A 22 -11.10 5.06 -19.79
N ALA A 23 -12.24 4.58 -20.29
CA ALA A 23 -12.39 4.20 -21.68
C ALA A 23 -12.70 5.43 -22.55
N TYR A 24 -11.79 5.76 -23.45
CA TYR A 24 -11.95 6.80 -24.47
C TYR A 24 -12.33 6.14 -25.80
N VAL A 25 -13.61 5.75 -25.91
CA VAL A 25 -14.17 5.15 -27.12
C VAL A 25 -15.12 6.14 -27.80
N ASN A 26 -15.03 6.24 -29.12
CA ASN A 26 -15.84 7.14 -29.93
C ASN A 26 -16.93 6.35 -30.67
N GLY A 27 -18.13 6.93 -30.77
CA GLY A 27 -19.25 6.33 -31.51
C GLY A 27 -19.98 5.25 -30.73
N ASP A 28 -20.73 4.44 -31.46
CA ASP A 28 -21.55 3.33 -30.91
C ASP A 28 -20.72 2.05 -30.69
N ASN A 29 -19.60 2.19 -30.01
CA ASN A 29 -18.70 1.08 -29.70
C ASN A 29 -19.09 0.44 -28.37
N TYR A 30 -19.09 -0.89 -28.36
CA TYR A 30 -19.12 -1.69 -27.13
C TYR A 30 -17.71 -1.77 -26.57
N TYR A 31 -17.57 -1.82 -25.24
CA TYR A 31 -16.28 -1.98 -24.59
C TYR A 31 -16.43 -2.72 -23.27
N ALA A 32 -15.35 -3.40 -22.88
CA ALA A 32 -15.22 -4.05 -21.59
C ALA A 32 -13.77 -3.97 -21.11
N TRP A 33 -13.63 -3.86 -19.79
CA TRP A 33 -12.35 -4.06 -19.10
C TRP A 33 -12.28 -5.51 -18.66
N GLU A 34 -11.28 -6.22 -19.15
CA GLU A 34 -11.05 -7.61 -18.81
C GLU A 34 -9.78 -7.73 -17.98
N PHE A 35 -9.84 -8.49 -16.90
CA PHE A 35 -8.74 -8.72 -15.97
C PHE A 35 -8.29 -10.17 -16.10
N SER A 36 -7.00 -10.41 -16.19
CA SER A 36 -6.41 -11.74 -16.33
C SER A 36 -5.08 -11.83 -15.58
N ALA A 37 -4.80 -13.02 -15.05
CA ALA A 37 -3.47 -13.37 -14.54
C ALA A 37 -2.49 -13.69 -15.66
N THR A 38 -2.96 -13.93 -16.90
CA THR A 38 -2.16 -14.30 -18.06
C THR A 38 -2.24 -13.23 -19.16
N GLN A 39 -1.11 -12.94 -19.78
CA GLN A 39 -1.00 -11.91 -20.82
C GLN A 39 -1.82 -12.23 -22.09
N ASP A 40 -2.02 -13.49 -22.38
CA ASP A 40 -2.79 -13.97 -23.54
C ASP A 40 -4.31 -13.98 -23.31
N PHE A 41 -4.77 -13.61 -22.09
CA PHE A 41 -6.18 -13.65 -21.70
C PHE A 41 -6.85 -15.01 -21.96
N SER A 42 -6.08 -16.09 -21.89
CA SER A 42 -6.61 -17.46 -21.99
C SER A 42 -7.62 -17.78 -20.88
N THR A 43 -7.53 -17.06 -19.76
CA THR A 43 -8.49 -17.06 -18.67
C THR A 43 -8.78 -15.61 -18.30
N VAL A 44 -10.07 -15.25 -18.27
CA VAL A 44 -10.51 -13.92 -17.81
C VAL A 44 -11.09 -14.06 -16.41
N ASP A 45 -10.49 -13.37 -15.44
CA ASP A 45 -10.85 -13.47 -14.02
C ASP A 45 -12.02 -12.54 -13.66
N ALA A 46 -12.11 -11.37 -14.31
CA ALA A 46 -13.18 -10.40 -14.11
C ALA A 46 -13.43 -9.56 -15.36
N ILE A 47 -14.67 -9.10 -15.54
CA ILE A 47 -15.09 -8.23 -16.65
C ILE A 47 -15.92 -7.08 -16.08
N TYR A 48 -15.60 -5.84 -16.50
CA TYR A 48 -16.30 -4.62 -16.12
C TYR A 48 -16.66 -3.80 -17.36
N ALA A 49 -17.88 -3.24 -17.38
CA ALA A 49 -18.40 -2.47 -18.51
C ALA A 49 -18.52 -0.96 -18.24
N GLU A 50 -18.04 -0.50 -17.11
CA GLU A 50 -18.08 0.91 -16.72
C GLU A 50 -17.09 1.73 -17.54
N ARG A 51 -17.52 2.94 -17.97
CA ARG A 51 -16.62 3.87 -18.69
C ARG A 51 -15.46 4.34 -17.82
N GLN A 52 -15.71 4.52 -16.54
CA GLN A 52 -14.70 4.82 -15.52
C GLN A 52 -14.73 3.73 -14.48
N LEU A 53 -13.63 3.03 -14.33
CA LEU A 53 -13.45 1.95 -13.38
C LEU A 53 -12.35 2.32 -12.39
N ALA A 54 -12.69 2.38 -11.10
CA ALA A 54 -11.72 2.45 -10.01
C ALA A 54 -11.50 1.04 -9.45
N TYR A 55 -10.26 0.59 -9.40
CA TYR A 55 -9.92 -0.75 -8.93
C TYR A 55 -8.69 -0.73 -8.03
N SER A 56 -8.72 -1.52 -6.97
CA SER A 56 -7.64 -1.65 -5.99
C SER A 56 -7.02 -3.05 -6.07
N PHE A 57 -5.77 -3.12 -6.51
CA PHE A 57 -4.99 -4.36 -6.57
C PHE A 57 -4.39 -4.62 -5.20
N LYS A 58 -4.92 -5.63 -4.50
CA LYS A 58 -4.56 -5.96 -3.11
C LYS A 58 -3.69 -7.21 -3.00
N ASN A 59 -3.59 -8.01 -4.05
CA ASN A 59 -2.81 -9.23 -4.07
C ASN A 59 -1.48 -9.01 -4.80
N GLU A 60 -0.42 -9.66 -4.30
CA GLU A 60 0.85 -9.73 -4.99
C GLU A 60 0.73 -10.40 -6.35
N GLY A 61 1.59 -10.02 -7.26
CA GLY A 61 1.70 -10.59 -8.60
C GLY A 61 1.42 -9.61 -9.70
N THR A 62 1.37 -10.12 -10.92
CA THR A 62 1.06 -9.36 -12.12
C THR A 62 -0.38 -9.64 -12.56
N THR A 63 -1.11 -8.56 -12.82
CA THR A 63 -2.46 -8.61 -13.42
C THR A 63 -2.41 -7.87 -14.75
N TYR A 64 -2.91 -8.48 -15.80
CA TYR A 64 -3.11 -7.86 -17.09
C TYR A 64 -4.54 -7.32 -17.17
N VAL A 65 -4.67 -6.07 -17.57
CA VAL A 65 -5.97 -5.40 -17.76
C VAL A 65 -6.09 -5.01 -19.22
N ARG A 66 -7.08 -5.54 -19.91
CA ARG A 66 -7.36 -5.25 -21.32
C ARG A 66 -8.61 -4.39 -21.44
N LEU A 67 -8.50 -3.25 -22.13
CA LEU A 67 -9.67 -2.59 -22.69
C LEU A 67 -9.95 -3.22 -24.04
N HIS A 68 -11.01 -4.00 -24.12
CA HIS A 68 -11.53 -4.59 -25.36
C HIS A 68 -12.66 -3.70 -25.88
N ALA A 69 -12.49 -3.11 -27.04
CA ALA A 69 -13.49 -2.25 -27.67
C ALA A 69 -13.79 -2.72 -29.08
N TYR A 70 -15.07 -2.86 -29.41
CA TYR A 70 -15.52 -3.40 -30.69
C TYR A 70 -16.81 -2.75 -31.19
N ASN A 71 -16.99 -2.80 -32.49
CA ASN A 71 -18.24 -2.50 -33.19
C ASN A 71 -18.41 -3.47 -34.38
N ASP A 72 -19.45 -3.27 -35.21
CA ASP A 72 -19.74 -4.14 -36.35
C ASP A 72 -18.62 -4.21 -37.41
N TYR A 73 -17.62 -3.33 -37.35
CA TYR A 73 -16.60 -3.18 -38.39
C TYR A 73 -15.17 -3.36 -37.89
N CYS A 74 -14.90 -3.17 -36.60
CA CYS A 74 -13.56 -3.26 -36.05
C CYS A 74 -13.54 -3.63 -34.57
N GLU A 75 -12.40 -4.17 -34.19
CA GLU A 75 -12.07 -4.57 -32.82
C GLU A 75 -10.71 -3.98 -32.46
N ARG A 76 -10.54 -3.51 -31.23
CA ARG A 76 -9.29 -2.97 -30.72
C ARG A 76 -9.10 -3.34 -29.26
N ASP A 77 -7.87 -3.73 -28.96
CA ASP A 77 -7.41 -4.05 -27.62
C ASP A 77 -6.31 -3.09 -27.18
N THR A 78 -6.36 -2.70 -25.92
CA THR A 78 -5.27 -2.01 -25.24
C THR A 78 -4.99 -2.75 -23.94
N VAL A 79 -3.77 -3.24 -23.75
CA VAL A 79 -3.39 -4.03 -22.58
C VAL A 79 -2.47 -3.24 -21.68
N PHE A 80 -2.75 -3.30 -20.39
CA PHE A 80 -1.93 -2.72 -19.30
C PHE A 80 -1.42 -3.85 -18.41
N GLU A 81 -0.17 -3.77 -18.00
CA GLU A 81 0.43 -4.67 -17.03
C GLU A 81 0.55 -3.95 -15.69
N ILE A 82 -0.04 -4.52 -14.63
CA ILE A 82 -0.02 -4.00 -13.28
C ILE A 82 0.66 -5.01 -12.36
N SER A 83 1.78 -4.61 -11.76
CA SER A 83 2.58 -5.47 -10.87
C SER A 83 2.53 -4.98 -9.43
N VAL A 84 2.14 -5.89 -8.52
CA VAL A 84 2.16 -5.67 -7.06
C VAL A 84 3.30 -6.49 -6.46
N GLY A 85 4.23 -5.80 -5.81
CA GLY A 85 5.43 -6.45 -5.26
C GLY A 85 5.20 -7.12 -3.92
N GLU A 86 6.16 -7.99 -3.53
CA GLU A 86 6.22 -8.68 -2.24
C GLU A 86 6.08 -7.72 -1.05
N SER A 87 5.53 -8.24 0.04
CA SER A 87 5.39 -7.49 1.27
C SER A 87 6.69 -7.41 2.07
N LYS A 88 6.85 -6.33 2.83
CA LYS A 88 7.94 -6.14 3.79
C LYS A 88 7.46 -5.31 4.96
N LEU A 89 7.92 -5.64 6.16
CA LEU A 89 7.60 -4.89 7.35
C LEU A 89 8.78 -4.91 8.32
N GLU A 90 9.29 -3.73 8.66
CA GLU A 90 10.39 -3.54 9.60
C GLU A 90 10.02 -2.45 10.61
N ALA A 91 10.31 -2.70 11.88
CA ALA A 91 10.08 -1.74 12.96
C ALA A 91 11.40 -1.24 13.53
N PRO A 92 11.62 0.09 13.59
CA PRO A 92 12.83 0.64 14.20
C PRO A 92 12.82 0.44 15.71
N ASN A 93 14.00 0.38 16.32
CA ASN A 93 14.15 0.18 17.76
C ASN A 93 14.47 1.45 18.53
N VAL A 94 14.50 2.61 17.87
CA VAL A 94 14.86 3.89 18.45
C VAL A 94 14.17 5.05 17.73
N PHE A 95 13.74 6.05 18.48
CA PHE A 95 13.37 7.37 17.95
C PHE A 95 13.56 8.46 19.00
N SER A 96 13.50 9.73 18.60
CA SER A 96 13.78 10.87 19.46
C SER A 96 12.74 11.99 19.26
N PRO A 97 11.60 11.94 19.97
CA PRO A 97 10.58 12.99 19.88
C PRO A 97 11.02 14.33 20.48
N TYR A 98 12.22 14.36 21.06
CA TYR A 98 12.84 15.55 21.67
C TYR A 98 13.95 16.16 20.78
N GLY A 99 14.15 15.64 19.57
CA GLY A 99 15.23 16.03 18.67
C GLY A 99 14.95 17.29 17.86
N SER A 100 15.65 17.41 16.74
CA SER A 100 15.41 18.47 15.77
C SER A 100 14.06 18.25 15.08
N PRO A 101 13.17 19.25 15.02
CA PRO A 101 11.87 19.12 14.38
C PRO A 101 11.98 18.58 12.94
N GLY A 102 11.17 17.58 12.60
CA GLY A 102 11.12 16.97 11.27
C GLY A 102 12.05 15.77 11.05
N VAL A 103 12.86 15.39 12.05
CA VAL A 103 13.77 14.23 11.94
C VAL A 103 13.57 13.27 13.12
N ASN A 104 13.09 12.06 12.84
CA ASN A 104 12.82 11.02 13.84
C ASN A 104 11.87 11.45 14.98
N ASP A 105 10.95 12.37 14.70
CA ASP A 105 9.97 12.87 15.68
C ASP A 105 8.83 11.90 15.94
N GLU A 106 8.65 10.95 15.05
CA GLU A 106 7.65 9.89 15.16
C GLU A 106 8.30 8.52 14.96
N TRP A 107 7.86 7.56 15.75
CA TRP A 107 8.19 6.16 15.55
C TRP A 107 7.27 5.58 14.48
N LYS A 108 7.84 5.26 13.31
CA LYS A 108 7.14 4.70 12.15
C LYS A 108 7.78 3.42 11.69
N VAL A 109 6.97 2.48 11.26
CA VAL A 109 7.43 1.26 10.60
C VAL A 109 7.83 1.55 9.16
N ALA A 110 8.84 0.84 8.65
CA ALA A 110 9.11 0.75 7.22
C ALA A 110 8.30 -0.42 6.65
N TYR A 111 7.52 -0.17 5.61
CA TYR A 111 6.64 -1.19 5.06
C TYR A 111 6.52 -1.12 3.54
N LYS A 112 6.14 -2.25 2.95
CA LYS A 112 5.79 -2.39 1.54
C LYS A 112 4.69 -3.44 1.42
N SER A 113 3.69 -3.17 0.58
CA SER A 113 2.60 -4.12 0.26
C SER A 113 1.91 -4.71 1.50
N ILE A 114 1.65 -3.90 2.53
CA ILE A 114 0.90 -4.30 3.73
C ILE A 114 -0.56 -3.91 3.56
N VAL A 115 -1.46 -4.88 3.65
CA VAL A 115 -2.92 -4.71 3.43
C VAL A 115 -3.74 -4.74 4.72
N GLU A 116 -3.19 -5.32 5.78
CA GLU A 116 -3.77 -5.26 7.13
C GLU A 116 -2.68 -4.94 8.13
N PHE A 117 -2.95 -4.05 9.07
CA PHE A 117 -1.97 -3.63 10.05
C PHE A 117 -2.63 -3.27 11.38
N LYS A 118 -2.02 -3.72 12.47
CA LYS A 118 -2.38 -3.31 13.84
C LYS A 118 -1.09 -3.20 14.66
N CYS A 119 -0.93 -2.09 15.35
CA CYS A 119 0.20 -1.86 16.23
C CYS A 119 -0.27 -1.39 17.59
N TRP A 120 0.26 -1.99 18.64
CA TRP A 120 0.06 -1.61 20.03
C TRP A 120 1.40 -1.26 20.65
N ILE A 121 1.42 -0.18 21.43
CA ILE A 121 2.60 0.26 22.18
C ILE A 121 2.29 0.27 23.66
N PHE A 122 3.22 -0.27 24.45
CA PHE A 122 3.10 -0.48 25.88
C PHE A 122 4.24 0.21 26.64
N ASN A 123 3.93 0.66 27.82
CA ASN A 123 4.95 1.06 28.77
C ASN A 123 5.62 -0.16 29.47
N ARG A 124 6.61 0.09 30.32
CA ARG A 124 7.34 -0.99 31.05
C ARG A 124 6.48 -1.81 32.02
N TRP A 125 5.29 -1.33 32.37
CA TRP A 125 4.35 -2.04 33.25
C TRP A 125 3.30 -2.86 32.47
N GLY A 126 3.40 -2.86 31.13
CA GLY A 126 2.46 -3.59 30.28
C GLY A 126 1.15 -2.82 30.01
N GLU A 127 1.07 -1.56 30.42
CA GLU A 127 -0.07 -0.71 30.10
C GLU A 127 -0.01 -0.28 28.64
N GLN A 128 -1.08 -0.46 27.88
CA GLN A 128 -1.19 0.03 26.50
C GLN A 128 -1.33 1.55 26.50
N ILE A 129 -0.39 2.23 25.88
CA ILE A 129 -0.35 3.69 25.83
C ILE A 129 -0.69 4.25 24.45
N TYR A 130 -0.57 3.43 23.38
CA TYR A 130 -0.91 3.85 22.02
C TYR A 130 -1.36 2.65 21.17
N HIS A 131 -2.21 2.91 20.18
CA HIS A 131 -2.65 1.93 19.20
C HIS A 131 -3.01 2.61 17.88
N TYR A 132 -2.59 2.02 16.77
CA TYR A 132 -2.97 2.48 15.42
C TYR A 132 -3.05 1.32 14.44
N GLN A 133 -3.78 1.55 13.33
CA GLN A 133 -4.12 0.50 12.35
C GLN A 133 -3.72 0.86 10.91
N ASP A 134 -3.09 1.99 10.71
CA ASP A 134 -2.59 2.43 9.41
C ASP A 134 -1.06 2.38 9.43
N PRO A 135 -0.39 1.55 8.59
CA PRO A 135 1.07 1.47 8.59
C PRO A 135 1.75 2.77 8.15
N SER A 136 1.04 3.68 7.48
CA SER A 136 1.54 5.03 7.14
C SER A 136 1.58 5.97 8.36
N GLY A 137 0.82 5.65 9.39
CA GLY A 137 0.81 6.36 10.65
C GLY A 137 2.07 6.15 11.48
N GLY A 138 2.08 6.74 12.65
CA GLY A 138 3.20 6.63 13.60
C GLY A 138 2.81 7.04 15.00
N TRP A 139 3.74 6.89 15.95
CA TRP A 139 3.58 7.35 17.31
C TRP A 139 4.56 8.51 17.60
N ASP A 140 4.02 9.64 18.00
CA ASP A 140 4.77 10.87 18.31
C ASP A 140 5.38 10.90 19.71
N GLY A 141 5.35 9.79 20.43
CA GLY A 141 5.86 9.72 21.80
C GLY A 141 4.95 10.36 22.85
N ARG A 142 3.67 10.58 22.54
CA ARG A 142 2.71 11.16 23.49
C ARG A 142 1.74 10.13 24.04
N TYR A 143 1.35 10.37 25.29
CA TYR A 143 0.28 9.69 26.00
C TYR A 143 -0.56 10.73 26.75
N HIS A 144 -1.86 10.76 26.52
CA HIS A 144 -2.78 11.79 27.03
C HIS A 144 -2.28 13.25 26.74
N GLY A 145 -1.74 13.47 25.53
CA GLY A 145 -1.29 14.77 25.06
C GLY A 145 0.06 15.23 25.62
N LYS A 146 0.71 14.46 26.50
CA LYS A 146 2.02 14.75 27.07
C LYS A 146 3.07 13.80 26.52
N LEU A 147 4.27 14.32 26.27
CA LEU A 147 5.41 13.48 25.91
C LEU A 147 5.73 12.50 27.04
N VAL A 148 5.89 11.23 26.69
CA VAL A 148 6.27 10.20 27.66
C VAL A 148 7.75 10.33 28.04
N PRO A 149 8.17 9.93 29.24
CA PRO A 149 9.55 9.98 29.66
C PRO A 149 10.50 9.20 28.72
N PRO A 150 11.75 9.63 28.53
CA PRO A 150 12.78 8.82 27.89
C PRO A 150 12.93 7.46 28.57
N GLY A 151 13.16 6.42 27.76
CA GLY A 151 13.27 5.06 28.28
C GLY A 151 12.84 4.03 27.25
N VAL A 152 12.56 2.82 27.75
CA VAL A 152 12.19 1.68 26.93
C VAL A 152 10.67 1.49 26.96
N TYR A 153 10.10 1.38 25.79
CA TYR A 153 8.71 1.01 25.52
C TYR A 153 8.70 -0.28 24.69
N TYR A 154 7.55 -0.91 24.58
CA TYR A 154 7.42 -2.17 23.89
C TYR A 154 6.33 -2.05 22.83
N TYR A 155 6.51 -2.76 21.71
CA TYR A 155 5.48 -2.82 20.68
C TYR A 155 5.10 -4.27 20.37
N VAL A 156 3.88 -4.44 19.91
CA VAL A 156 3.36 -5.63 19.26
C VAL A 156 2.73 -5.19 17.96
N ILE A 157 3.09 -5.85 16.86
CA ILE A 157 2.53 -5.60 15.54
C ILE A 157 1.97 -6.92 15.01
N GLU A 158 0.73 -6.86 14.53
CA GLU A 158 0.12 -7.89 13.69
C GLU A 158 -0.22 -7.27 12.34
N ALA A 159 0.25 -7.90 11.27
CA ALA A 159 0.02 -7.40 9.92
C ALA A 159 -0.09 -8.56 8.93
N ARG A 160 -0.68 -8.25 7.76
CA ARG A 160 -0.73 -9.17 6.62
C ARG A 160 -0.28 -8.44 5.37
N GLY A 161 0.61 -9.07 4.63
CA GLY A 161 1.06 -8.64 3.32
C GLY A 161 0.09 -8.99 2.20
N ALA A 162 0.22 -8.34 1.05
CA ALA A 162 -0.51 -8.65 -0.18
C ALA A 162 -0.20 -10.05 -0.71
N ASP A 163 1.01 -10.54 -0.43
CA ASP A 163 1.49 -11.89 -0.71
C ASP A 163 0.95 -12.96 0.27
N GLY A 164 0.06 -12.57 1.17
CA GLY A 164 -0.49 -13.46 2.20
C GLY A 164 0.44 -13.68 3.41
N GLN A 165 1.67 -13.13 3.39
CA GLN A 165 2.61 -13.22 4.51
C GLN A 165 2.02 -12.60 5.77
N LYS A 166 2.08 -13.35 6.88
CA LYS A 166 1.62 -12.88 8.19
C LYS A 166 2.82 -12.43 9.02
N TYR A 167 2.75 -11.21 9.53
CA TYR A 167 3.75 -10.61 10.39
C TYR A 167 3.25 -10.56 11.84
N LYS A 168 4.05 -11.08 12.77
CA LYS A 168 3.88 -10.93 14.21
C LYS A 168 5.17 -10.43 14.79
N LEU A 169 5.35 -9.12 14.83
CA LEU A 169 6.55 -8.51 15.35
C LEU A 169 6.34 -8.08 16.80
N LYS A 170 7.36 -8.29 17.61
CA LYS A 170 7.44 -7.82 19.00
C LYS A 170 8.83 -7.27 19.25
N GLY A 171 8.91 -6.17 19.93
CA GLY A 171 10.21 -5.57 20.21
C GLY A 171 10.10 -4.42 21.19
N HIS A 172 11.19 -3.67 21.27
CA HIS A 172 11.28 -2.51 22.13
C HIS A 172 11.59 -1.26 21.32
N ILE A 173 11.20 -0.12 21.87
CA ILE A 173 11.43 1.21 21.35
C ILE A 173 12.23 1.98 22.40
N ASN A 174 13.41 2.43 22.05
CA ASN A 174 14.19 3.30 22.91
C ASN A 174 13.87 4.76 22.59
N ILE A 175 13.28 5.49 23.54
CA ILE A 175 13.12 6.92 23.44
C ILE A 175 14.36 7.61 24.00
N LEU A 176 15.07 8.31 23.14
CA LEU A 176 16.30 9.01 23.54
C LEU A 176 15.97 10.40 24.09
N ARG A 177 16.74 10.82 25.09
CA ARG A 177 16.71 12.19 25.60
C ARG A 177 17.50 13.09 24.64
N SER A 178 16.92 14.19 24.17
CA SER A 178 17.70 15.22 23.52
C SER A 178 18.77 15.73 24.50
N LYS A 179 20.01 15.77 24.08
CA LYS A 179 21.04 16.56 24.81
C LYS A 179 20.74 18.02 24.46
N ASN A 180 20.07 18.73 25.39
CA ASN A 180 20.08 20.19 25.34
C ASN A 180 21.54 20.62 25.39
N LYS A 181 22.01 21.28 24.33
CA LYS A 181 23.20 22.12 24.40
C LYS A 181 22.83 23.46 25.03
#